data_e8c8a01bc959d140a3352ff4fb1276c3
#
_entry.id   e8c8a01bc959d140a3352ff4fb1276c3
#
_cell.length_a   1.000
_cell.length_b   1.000
_cell.length_c   1.000
_cell.angle_alpha   90.00
_cell.angle_beta   90.00
_cell.angle_gamma   90.00
#
_symmetry.space_group_name_H-M   'P 1'
#
loop_
_entity.id
_entity.type
_entity.pdbx_description
1 polymer ?
#
loop_
_entity_poly.entity_id
_entity_poly.type
_entity_poly.pdbx_seq_one_letter_code
_entity_poly.pdbx_strand_id
1 'polypeptide(L)'
;MKKYRDLLGLVHYLNQSIEQGKTIGQKKLIKIGDLLKPYIDSYNDKREWILLSNASVDENKNLIVDENNAYKYTAEGAHKRDKELMDLFLSDFDYTPIQINSPSELDQYTFLYGWVNGVEFTIEPEEEVEL
;
A
#
# COMPACT_ATOMS: atom_id res chain seq x y z
N MET A 1 -1.62 7.90 -13.30
CA MET A 1 -0.96 6.74 -12.63
C MET A 1 -1.23 6.77 -11.14
N LYS A 2 -1.28 5.63 -10.52
CA LYS A 2 -1.42 5.51 -9.07
C LYS A 2 -0.09 5.73 -8.37
N LYS A 3 -0.13 6.25 -7.15
CA LYS A 3 1.06 6.39 -6.29
C LYS A 3 1.07 5.31 -5.22
N TYR A 4 2.24 4.90 -4.78
CA TYR A 4 2.35 3.92 -3.68
C TYR A 4 1.68 4.43 -2.40
N ARG A 5 1.71 5.73 -2.14
CA ARG A 5 0.97 6.35 -1.05
C ARG A 5 -0.52 5.96 -1.10
N ASP A 6 -1.11 5.99 -2.27
CA ASP A 6 -2.53 5.67 -2.47
C ASP A 6 -2.78 4.17 -2.27
N LEU A 7 -1.86 3.32 -2.73
CA LEU A 7 -1.93 1.87 -2.52
C LEU A 7 -1.91 1.52 -1.02
N LEU A 8 -1.01 2.12 -0.26
CA LEU A 8 -0.92 1.88 1.19
C LEU A 8 -2.17 2.32 1.92
N GLY A 9 -2.76 3.45 1.52
CA GLY A 9 -4.05 3.91 2.03
C GLY A 9 -5.18 2.93 1.72
N LEU A 10 -5.24 2.43 0.49
CA LEU A 10 -6.22 1.41 0.08
C LEU A 10 -6.09 0.15 0.94
N VAL A 11 -4.88 -0.36 1.12
CA VAL A 11 -4.62 -1.58 1.90
C VAL A 11 -5.06 -1.39 3.35
N HIS A 12 -4.83 -0.21 3.92
CA HIS A 12 -5.27 0.10 5.27
C HIS A 12 -6.80 0.00 5.42
N TYR A 13 -7.56 0.65 4.54
CA TYR A 13 -9.03 0.60 4.56
C TYR A 13 -9.55 -0.81 4.25
N LEU A 14 -8.91 -1.51 3.33
CA LEU A 14 -9.26 -2.88 2.99
C LEU A 14 -9.14 -3.81 4.20
N ASN A 15 -8.03 -3.73 4.93
CA ASN A 15 -7.79 -4.54 6.12
C ASN A 15 -8.77 -4.21 7.25
N GLN A 16 -9.07 -2.93 7.46
CA GLN A 16 -10.10 -2.53 8.44
C GLN A 16 -11.46 -3.12 8.11
N SER A 17 -11.86 -3.10 6.85
CA SER A 17 -13.16 -3.62 6.42
C SER A 17 -13.23 -5.14 6.51
N ILE A 18 -12.12 -5.85 6.24
CA ILE A 18 -12.05 -7.31 6.36
C ILE A 18 -12.16 -7.75 7.83
N GLU A 19 -11.57 -7.02 8.76
CA GLU A 19 -11.59 -7.36 10.18
C GLU A 19 -12.97 -7.22 10.83
N GLN A 20 -13.87 -6.46 10.24
CA GLN A 20 -15.17 -6.10 10.86
C GLN A 20 -16.24 -7.16 10.74
N GLY A 21 -16.04 -8.29 10.05
CA GLY A 21 -17.03 -9.34 10.00
C GLY A 21 -16.82 -10.40 8.92
N LYS A 22 -17.88 -11.19 8.66
CA LYS A 22 -17.81 -12.38 7.80
C LYS A 22 -18.90 -12.36 6.70
N THR A 23 -19.14 -11.22 6.10
CA THR A 23 -20.11 -11.10 5.01
C THR A 23 -19.52 -11.55 3.67
N ILE A 24 -20.38 -11.75 2.68
CA ILE A 24 -19.95 -12.06 1.30
C ILE A 24 -19.09 -10.93 0.74
N GLY A 25 -19.44 -9.67 1.04
CA GLY A 25 -18.66 -8.51 0.63
C GLY A 25 -17.23 -8.57 1.15
N GLN A 26 -17.05 -8.96 2.41
CA GLN A 26 -15.72 -9.08 3.01
C GLN A 26 -14.89 -10.22 2.40
N LYS A 27 -15.52 -11.33 2.02
CA LYS A 27 -14.84 -12.40 1.27
C LYS A 27 -14.35 -11.89 -0.09
N LYS A 28 -15.15 -11.06 -0.77
CA LYS A 28 -14.73 -10.42 -2.03
C LYS A 28 -13.58 -9.44 -1.80
N LEU A 29 -13.56 -8.70 -0.70
CA LEU A 29 -12.44 -7.82 -0.34
C LEU A 29 -11.15 -8.59 -0.14
N ILE A 30 -11.19 -9.78 0.46
CA ILE A 30 -10.02 -10.65 0.61
C ILE A 30 -9.45 -11.03 -0.75
N LYS A 31 -10.30 -11.38 -1.71
CA LYS A 31 -9.86 -11.69 -3.08
C LYS A 31 -9.24 -10.49 -3.77
N ILE A 32 -9.79 -9.31 -3.57
CA ILE A 32 -9.20 -8.06 -4.09
C ILE A 32 -7.83 -7.85 -3.48
N GLY A 33 -7.67 -8.05 -2.17
CA GLY A 33 -6.38 -7.98 -1.50
C GLY A 33 -5.35 -8.93 -2.10
N ASP A 34 -5.75 -10.15 -2.42
CA ASP A 34 -4.87 -11.12 -3.07
C ASP A 34 -4.43 -10.66 -4.46
N LEU A 35 -5.32 -10.02 -5.22
CA LEU A 35 -4.99 -9.47 -6.55
C LEU A 35 -4.11 -8.22 -6.47
N LEU A 36 -4.12 -7.50 -5.36
CA LEU A 36 -3.25 -6.35 -5.11
C LEU A 36 -1.84 -6.76 -4.65
N LYS A 37 -1.68 -8.00 -4.20
CA LYS A 37 -0.43 -8.48 -3.61
C LYS A 37 0.81 -8.25 -4.48
N PRO A 38 0.80 -8.48 -5.81
CA PRO A 38 1.98 -8.20 -6.64
C PRO A 38 2.47 -6.75 -6.54
N TYR A 39 1.54 -5.80 -6.44
CA TYR A 39 1.89 -4.38 -6.28
C TYR A 39 2.47 -4.08 -4.90
N ILE A 40 1.91 -4.70 -3.87
CA ILE A 40 2.38 -4.58 -2.48
C ILE A 40 3.77 -5.19 -2.35
N ASP A 41 3.99 -6.36 -2.92
CA ASP A 41 5.29 -7.04 -2.91
C ASP A 41 6.35 -6.22 -3.63
N SER A 42 6.00 -5.62 -4.77
CA SER A 42 6.91 -4.72 -5.50
C SER A 42 7.30 -3.50 -4.65
N TYR A 43 6.37 -2.89 -3.95
CA TYR A 43 6.65 -1.80 -3.02
C TYR A 43 7.59 -2.25 -1.89
N ASN A 44 7.29 -3.40 -1.28
CA ASN A 44 8.09 -3.94 -0.18
C ASN A 44 9.51 -4.28 -0.62
N ASP A 45 9.69 -4.83 -1.82
CA ASP A 45 11.01 -5.12 -2.38
C ASP A 45 11.82 -3.85 -2.58
N LYS A 46 11.20 -2.81 -3.13
CA LYS A 46 11.86 -1.50 -3.31
C LYS A 46 12.21 -0.86 -1.97
N ARG A 47 11.32 -0.96 -1.00
CA ARG A 47 11.54 -0.47 0.35
C ARG A 47 12.72 -1.18 1.00
N GLU A 48 12.76 -2.51 0.94
CA GLU A 48 13.85 -3.31 1.49
C GLU A 48 15.19 -2.95 0.84
N TRP A 49 15.20 -2.75 -0.47
CA TRP A 49 16.40 -2.31 -1.19
C TRP A 49 16.93 -0.97 -0.67
N ILE A 50 16.04 -0.02 -0.40
CA ILE A 50 16.41 1.29 0.18
C ILE A 50 17.01 1.11 1.56
N LEU A 51 16.41 0.26 2.39
CA LEU A 51 16.91 -0.03 3.73
C LEU A 51 18.30 -0.63 3.68
N LEU A 52 18.50 -1.64 2.84
CA LEU A 52 19.79 -2.31 2.67
C LEU A 52 20.87 -1.41 2.10
N SER A 53 20.52 -0.59 1.11
CA SER A 53 21.48 0.26 0.39
C SER A 53 22.06 1.37 1.27
N ASN A 54 21.36 1.76 2.32
CA ASN A 54 21.77 2.84 3.23
C ASN A 54 22.24 2.35 4.60
N ALA A 55 22.13 1.04 4.85
CA ALA A 55 22.52 0.45 6.12
C ALA A 55 24.05 0.40 6.25
N SER A 56 24.52 0.49 7.48
CA SER A 56 25.94 0.37 7.81
C SER A 56 26.42 -1.05 7.61
N VAL A 57 27.66 -1.18 7.12
CA VAL A 57 28.32 -2.46 6.93
C VAL A 57 29.65 -2.48 7.69
N ASP A 58 30.10 -3.65 8.08
CA ASP A 58 31.40 -3.86 8.72
C ASP A 58 32.54 -3.91 7.68
N GLU A 59 33.77 -4.19 8.15
CA GLU A 59 34.95 -4.29 7.31
C GLU A 59 34.83 -5.37 6.21
N ASN A 60 34.04 -6.40 6.45
CA ASN A 60 33.79 -7.51 5.54
C ASN A 60 32.57 -7.29 4.65
N LYS A 61 31.99 -6.08 4.66
CA LYS A 61 30.77 -5.69 3.95
C LYS A 61 29.52 -6.45 4.40
N ASN A 62 29.51 -6.97 5.62
CA ASN A 62 28.33 -7.55 6.25
C ASN A 62 27.50 -6.46 6.92
N LEU A 63 26.18 -6.60 6.86
CA LEU A 63 25.26 -5.69 7.52
C LEU A 63 25.48 -5.72 9.04
N ILE A 64 25.46 -4.54 9.64
CA ILE A 64 25.50 -4.40 11.09
C ILE A 64 24.06 -4.30 11.59
N VAL A 65 23.71 -5.16 12.55
CA VAL A 65 22.38 -5.16 13.16
C VAL A 65 22.50 -4.91 14.67
N ASP A 66 21.44 -4.37 15.26
CA ASP A 66 21.35 -4.19 16.70
C ASP A 66 20.81 -5.46 17.39
N GLU A 67 20.55 -5.35 18.71
CA GLU A 67 20.03 -6.45 19.54
C GLU A 67 18.68 -6.99 19.04
N ASN A 68 17.90 -6.18 18.30
CA ASN A 68 16.59 -6.55 17.77
C ASN A 68 16.64 -6.94 16.30
N ASN A 69 17.82 -7.22 15.73
CA ASN A 69 18.03 -7.49 14.31
C ASN A 69 17.66 -6.32 13.38
N ALA A 70 17.56 -5.11 13.90
CA ALA A 70 17.33 -3.92 13.09
C ALA A 70 18.66 -3.42 12.50
N TYR A 71 18.64 -2.98 11.25
CA TYR A 71 19.83 -2.43 10.59
C TYR A 71 20.28 -1.15 11.28
N LYS A 72 21.59 -1.00 11.45
CA LYS A 72 22.18 0.25 11.95
C LYS A 72 22.47 1.20 10.81
N TYR A 73 22.35 2.47 11.11
CA TYR A 73 22.59 3.57 10.16
C TYR A 73 23.47 4.62 10.80
N THR A 74 24.35 5.23 9.98
CA THR A 74 24.96 6.50 10.34
C THR A 74 23.91 7.61 10.23
N ALA A 75 24.18 8.79 10.80
CA ALA A 75 23.27 9.93 10.65
C ALA A 75 23.02 10.28 9.17
N GLU A 76 24.06 10.22 8.34
CA GLU A 76 23.98 10.46 6.90
C GLU A 76 23.18 9.37 6.19
N GLY A 77 23.43 8.09 6.52
CA GLY A 77 22.71 6.96 5.96
C GLY A 77 21.22 6.98 6.32
N ALA A 78 20.90 7.33 7.56
CA ALA A 78 19.51 7.49 8.00
C ALA A 78 18.78 8.61 7.25
N HIS A 79 19.45 9.74 7.05
CA HIS A 79 18.90 10.87 6.30
C HIS A 79 18.60 10.49 4.85
N LYS A 80 19.56 9.85 4.19
CA LYS A 80 19.40 9.39 2.81
C LYS A 80 18.32 8.33 2.69
N ARG A 81 18.27 7.37 3.62
CA ARG A 81 17.20 6.36 3.72
C ARG A 81 15.82 7.02 3.78
N ASP A 82 15.63 7.97 4.69
CA ASP A 82 14.35 8.62 4.90
C ASP A 82 13.90 9.41 3.68
N LYS A 83 14.83 10.06 3.00
CA LYS A 83 14.55 10.77 1.75
C LYS A 83 14.13 9.79 0.65
N GLU A 84 14.85 8.70 0.47
CA GLU A 84 14.54 7.71 -0.56
C GLU A 84 13.23 6.98 -0.26
N LEU A 85 12.92 6.71 1.01
CA LEU A 85 11.62 6.14 1.41
C LEU A 85 10.46 7.10 1.10
N MET A 86 10.65 8.38 1.33
CA MET A 86 9.64 9.39 0.98
C MET A 86 9.46 9.48 -0.53
N ASP A 87 10.54 9.46 -1.29
CA ASP A 87 10.50 9.49 -2.75
C ASP A 87 9.76 8.24 -3.30
N LEU A 88 10.00 7.07 -2.72
CA LEU A 88 9.28 5.84 -3.07
C LEU A 88 7.79 5.97 -2.75
N PHE A 89 7.45 6.44 -1.56
CA PHE A 89 6.08 6.62 -1.10
C PHE A 89 5.28 7.53 -2.04
N LEU A 90 5.92 8.56 -2.58
CA LEU A 90 5.31 9.52 -3.49
C LEU A 90 5.45 9.15 -4.97
N SER A 91 6.15 8.05 -5.29
CA SER A 91 6.38 7.65 -6.67
C SER A 91 5.15 6.98 -7.29
N ASP A 92 5.04 7.10 -8.61
CA ASP A 92 3.99 6.47 -9.39
C ASP A 92 4.35 5.01 -9.69
N PHE A 93 3.32 4.21 -9.89
CA PHE A 93 3.47 2.84 -10.40
C PHE A 93 2.37 2.52 -11.40
N ASP A 94 2.64 1.59 -12.30
CA ASP A 94 1.66 1.13 -13.27
C ASP A 94 0.64 0.22 -12.60
N TYR A 95 -0.63 0.61 -12.69
CA TYR A 95 -1.72 -0.16 -12.10
C TYR A 95 -2.78 -0.48 -13.16
N THR A 96 -3.17 -1.73 -13.22
CA THR A 96 -4.29 -2.18 -14.05
C THR A 96 -5.49 -2.45 -13.14
N PRO A 97 -6.60 -1.74 -13.31
CA PRO A 97 -7.79 -1.95 -12.48
C PRO A 97 -8.30 -3.38 -12.53
N ILE A 98 -8.74 -3.88 -11.39
CA ILE A 98 -9.32 -5.21 -11.24
C ILE A 98 -10.72 -5.21 -11.84
N GLN A 99 -11.03 -6.19 -12.68
CA GLN A 99 -12.36 -6.35 -13.27
C GLN A 99 -13.26 -7.15 -12.34
N ILE A 100 -14.40 -6.56 -11.97
CA ILE A 100 -15.38 -7.18 -11.08
C ILE A 100 -16.62 -7.57 -11.87
N ASN A 101 -16.99 -8.84 -11.81
CA ASN A 101 -18.14 -9.38 -12.55
C ASN A 101 -19.41 -9.52 -11.68
N SER A 102 -19.28 -9.45 -10.37
CA SER A 102 -20.40 -9.54 -9.41
C SER A 102 -20.32 -8.43 -8.39
N PRO A 103 -20.73 -7.19 -8.75
CA PRO A 103 -20.41 -6.02 -7.95
C PRO A 103 -21.34 -5.74 -6.77
N SER A 104 -22.44 -6.47 -6.60
CA SER A 104 -23.55 -6.09 -5.73
C SER A 104 -23.18 -5.94 -4.25
N GLU A 105 -22.14 -6.61 -3.78
CA GLU A 105 -21.71 -6.53 -2.37
C GLU A 105 -20.53 -5.58 -2.16
N LEU A 106 -20.05 -4.93 -3.22
CA LEU A 106 -18.87 -4.04 -3.16
C LEU A 106 -19.23 -2.56 -3.27
N ASP A 107 -20.45 -2.22 -3.63
CA ASP A 107 -20.92 -0.86 -3.88
C ASP A 107 -20.78 0.07 -2.67
N GLN A 108 -20.82 -0.48 -1.47
CA GLN A 108 -20.67 0.25 -0.21
C GLN A 108 -19.21 0.61 0.13
N TYR A 109 -18.25 -0.05 -0.50
CA TYR A 109 -16.83 0.14 -0.23
C TYR A 109 -16.23 1.19 -1.17
N THR A 110 -16.55 2.44 -0.93
CA THR A 110 -16.19 3.57 -1.81
C THR A 110 -14.69 3.79 -1.96
N PHE A 111 -13.89 3.31 -1.01
CA PHE A 111 -12.43 3.39 -1.11
C PHE A 111 -11.85 2.58 -2.28
N LEU A 112 -12.62 1.66 -2.85
CA LEU A 112 -12.23 0.89 -4.04
C LEU A 112 -12.34 1.69 -5.34
N TYR A 113 -12.98 2.86 -5.31
CA TYR A 113 -13.12 3.70 -6.50
C TYR A 113 -11.77 4.01 -7.13
N GLY A 114 -11.67 3.79 -8.44
CA GLY A 114 -10.42 3.94 -9.19
C GLY A 114 -9.49 2.74 -9.13
N TRP A 115 -9.78 1.73 -8.31
CA TRP A 115 -8.98 0.52 -8.18
C TRP A 115 -9.64 -0.70 -8.83
N VAL A 116 -10.95 -0.66 -8.98
CA VAL A 116 -11.74 -1.71 -9.60
C VAL A 116 -12.65 -1.13 -10.68
N ASN A 117 -12.93 -1.93 -11.71
CA ASN A 117 -13.93 -1.63 -12.73
C ASN A 117 -15.12 -2.58 -12.56
N GLY A 118 -16.30 -2.14 -13.00
CA GLY A 118 -17.52 -2.94 -12.98
C GLY A 118 -18.35 -2.78 -11.71
N VAL A 119 -18.00 -1.88 -10.82
CA VAL A 119 -18.77 -1.57 -9.61
C VAL A 119 -19.31 -0.15 -9.71
N GLU A 120 -20.62 -0.01 -9.54
CA GLU A 120 -21.27 1.29 -9.36
C GLU A 120 -21.32 1.61 -7.87
N PHE A 121 -20.46 2.51 -7.43
CA PHE A 121 -20.40 2.89 -6.03
C PHE A 121 -21.53 3.86 -5.70
N THR A 122 -22.14 3.67 -4.53
CA THR A 122 -23.03 4.64 -3.96
C THR A 122 -22.17 5.79 -3.40
N ILE A 123 -21.79 6.69 -4.28
CA ILE A 123 -21.11 7.92 -3.86
C ILE A 123 -22.22 8.84 -3.37
N GLU A 124 -22.27 9.08 -2.07
CA GLU A 124 -23.09 10.17 -1.57
C GLU A 124 -22.57 11.46 -2.22
N PRO A 125 -23.45 12.26 -2.85
CA PRO A 125 -23.02 13.54 -3.34
C PRO A 125 -22.36 14.29 -2.19
N GLU A 126 -21.16 14.81 -2.42
CA GLU A 126 -20.52 15.71 -1.47
C GLU A 126 -21.57 16.74 -1.06
N GLU A 127 -21.89 16.78 0.22
CA GLU A 127 -22.76 17.84 0.73
C GLU A 127 -22.11 19.16 0.29
N GLU A 128 -22.79 19.88 -0.62
CA GLU A 128 -22.39 21.22 -0.89
C GLU A 128 -22.43 21.97 0.43
N VAL A 129 -21.25 22.27 0.96
CA VAL A 129 -21.14 23.16 2.09
C VAL A 129 -21.61 24.53 1.59
N GLU A 130 -22.86 24.85 1.84
CA GLU A 130 -23.32 26.23 1.68
C GLU A 130 -22.57 27.11 2.65
N LEU A 131 -21.65 27.85 2.09
CA LEU A 131 -20.98 28.92 2.80
C LEU A 131 -21.93 30.10 2.96
#